data_5e2e248fd492b14288b0daf6b622214a
#
_entry.id   5e2e248fd492b14288b0daf6b622214a
#
_cell.length_a   1.000
_cell.length_b   1.000
_cell.length_c   1.000
_cell.angle_alpha   90.00
_cell.angle_beta   90.00
_cell.angle_gamma   90.00
#
_symmetry.space_group_name_H-M   'P 1'
#
loop_
_entity.id
_entity.type
_entity.pdbx_description
1 polymer ?
#
loop_
_entity_poly.entity_id
_entity_poly.type
_entity_poly.pdbx_seq_one_letter_code
_entity_poly.pdbx_strand_id
1 'polypeptide(L)'
;MVKGLYTAYTGMINEQHRMDVLTNNLANANTNGYKKEGATSQSFSDQLALKIKDYTDAPFTARGLGIINPGVKIGEGYVDWTEGPMRETGNTFDLAIGGYGFFGIEYAIKQTEPEEAQGEGGTVTETYMERYLRLQRQNRELAAYQAGKLSLDEMLEDGFQQQILYTRDGNFTLNADGVLVTQDGDFVLSADGGHIELDPNLPVQISMNGEISQDGEVVANIGVFDFEKQVALDGRISYDTLEHYGENGYVATGDAVAADATGSVYSGFLEQSNVSVVDEMVQMIAVQRNYDTNQKMITTIDDTLDKTVNQVGRLS
;
A
#
# COMPACT_ATOMS: atom_id res chain seq x y z
N MET A 1 -10.14 -18.19 32.46
CA MET A 1 -8.74 -18.27 32.06
C MET A 1 -8.60 -18.38 30.54
N VAL A 2 -9.20 -19.34 29.85
CA VAL A 2 -9.11 -19.51 28.39
C VAL A 2 -9.54 -18.26 27.60
N LYS A 3 -10.57 -17.52 28.05
CA LYS A 3 -11.02 -16.27 27.39
C LYS A 3 -9.97 -15.15 27.45
N GLY A 4 -9.29 -15.00 28.60
CA GLY A 4 -8.22 -14.01 28.74
C GLY A 4 -7.01 -14.32 27.85
N LEU A 5 -6.70 -15.60 27.64
CA LEU A 5 -5.68 -16.05 26.70
C LEU A 5 -6.04 -15.67 25.25
N TYR A 6 -7.29 -15.87 24.87
CA TYR A 6 -7.76 -15.50 23.54
C TYR A 6 -7.70 -13.96 23.31
N THR A 7 -8.15 -13.18 24.30
CA THR A 7 -8.09 -11.71 24.22
C THR A 7 -6.63 -11.20 24.13
N ALA A 8 -5.72 -11.78 24.91
CA ALA A 8 -4.30 -11.44 24.85
C ALA A 8 -3.68 -11.85 23.49
N TYR A 9 -4.06 -13.00 22.95
CA TYR A 9 -3.61 -13.48 21.64
C TYR A 9 -4.08 -12.56 20.50
N THR A 10 -5.37 -12.18 20.47
CA THR A 10 -5.89 -11.25 19.46
C THR A 10 -5.25 -9.87 19.57
N GLY A 11 -5.01 -9.40 20.81
CA GLY A 11 -4.26 -8.16 21.05
C GLY A 11 -2.84 -8.23 20.52
N MET A 12 -2.13 -9.35 20.72
CA MET A 12 -0.77 -9.54 20.22
C MET A 12 -0.72 -9.52 18.69
N ILE A 13 -1.63 -10.21 18.00
CA ILE A 13 -1.72 -10.19 16.53
C ILE A 13 -2.00 -8.77 16.02
N ASN A 14 -2.93 -8.05 16.67
CA ASN A 14 -3.23 -6.68 16.29
C ASN A 14 -2.01 -5.76 16.42
N GLU A 15 -1.25 -5.86 17.51
CA GLU A 15 -0.03 -5.07 17.68
C GLU A 15 1.07 -5.48 16.70
N GLN A 16 1.16 -6.76 16.29
CA GLN A 16 2.08 -7.21 15.27
C GLN A 16 1.80 -6.56 13.93
N HIS A 17 0.55 -6.55 13.46
CA HIS A 17 0.20 -5.89 12.21
C HIS A 17 0.42 -4.38 12.26
N ARG A 18 0.15 -3.73 13.39
CA ARG A 18 0.48 -2.31 13.56
C ARG A 18 1.99 -2.06 13.47
N MET A 19 2.79 -2.98 14.00
CA MET A 19 4.24 -2.92 13.89
C MET A 19 4.70 -3.06 12.44
N ASP A 20 4.08 -3.94 11.66
CA ASP A 20 4.38 -4.15 10.25
C ASP A 20 4.12 -2.86 9.44
N VAL A 21 2.96 -2.20 9.67
CA VAL A 21 2.64 -0.91 9.02
C VAL A 21 3.62 0.19 9.41
N LEU A 22 3.96 0.33 10.71
CA LEU A 22 4.94 1.32 11.17
C LEU A 22 6.34 1.08 10.60
N THR A 23 6.71 -0.20 10.44
CA THR A 23 8.00 -0.59 9.84
C THR A 23 8.04 -0.24 8.36
N ASN A 24 6.94 -0.45 7.63
CA ASN A 24 6.81 -0.06 6.24
C ASN A 24 6.91 1.46 6.08
N ASN A 25 6.17 2.25 6.90
CA ASN A 25 6.28 3.70 6.90
C ASN A 25 7.72 4.16 7.17
N LEU A 26 8.39 3.55 8.13
CA LEU A 26 9.77 3.90 8.49
C LEU A 26 10.75 3.58 7.36
N ALA A 27 10.59 2.44 6.69
CA ALA A 27 11.41 2.06 5.54
C ALA A 27 11.26 3.08 4.40
N ASN A 28 10.03 3.58 4.17
CA ASN A 28 9.69 4.51 3.09
C ASN A 28 9.69 5.99 3.52
N ALA A 29 10.23 6.31 4.69
CA ALA A 29 10.29 7.69 5.18
C ALA A 29 11.14 8.63 4.28
N ASN A 30 12.08 8.08 3.52
CA ASN A 30 12.93 8.83 2.58
C ASN A 30 12.51 8.64 1.11
N THR A 31 11.51 7.83 0.83
CA THR A 31 10.99 7.61 -0.52
C THR A 31 10.17 8.82 -0.96
N ASN A 32 10.48 9.37 -2.15
CA ASN A 32 9.75 10.52 -2.67
C ASN A 32 8.30 10.14 -2.99
N GLY A 33 7.38 11.03 -2.71
CA GLY A 33 5.97 10.84 -3.00
C GLY A 33 5.25 9.78 -2.14
N TYR A 34 5.95 9.07 -1.25
CA TYR A 34 5.34 8.07 -0.37
C TYR A 34 4.36 8.70 0.61
N LYS A 35 3.18 8.12 0.75
CA LYS A 35 2.14 8.53 1.69
C LYS A 35 2.05 7.55 2.85
N LYS A 36 1.98 8.11 4.06
CA LYS A 36 1.88 7.36 5.31
C LYS A 36 0.66 6.45 5.31
N GLU A 37 0.85 5.20 5.65
CA GLU A 37 -0.22 4.24 5.89
C GLU A 37 -0.54 4.13 7.38
N GLY A 38 -1.80 3.89 7.69
CA GLY A 38 -2.26 3.64 9.04
C GLY A 38 -3.21 2.45 9.09
N ALA A 39 -3.26 1.78 10.23
CA ALA A 39 -4.22 0.71 10.49
C ALA A 39 -5.05 1.05 11.72
N THR A 40 -6.37 0.91 11.60
CA THR A 40 -7.30 1.07 12.71
C THR A 40 -7.45 -0.25 13.46
N SER A 41 -7.72 -0.16 14.75
CA SER A 41 -8.07 -1.33 15.56
C SER A 41 -9.56 -1.32 15.87
N GLN A 42 -10.24 -2.43 15.59
CA GLN A 42 -11.67 -2.57 15.82
C GLN A 42 -11.93 -3.68 16.84
N SER A 43 -12.83 -3.43 17.79
CA SER A 43 -13.27 -4.47 18.71
C SER A 43 -14.13 -5.51 17.98
N PHE A 44 -14.05 -6.78 18.40
CA PHE A 44 -15.03 -7.77 17.95
C PHE A 44 -16.43 -7.40 18.44
N SER A 45 -17.45 -7.94 17.78
CA SER A 45 -18.83 -7.80 18.23
C SER A 45 -19.02 -8.41 19.62
N ASP A 46 -19.76 -7.72 20.45
CA ASP A 46 -20.08 -8.18 21.79
C ASP A 46 -20.91 -9.46 21.76
N GLN A 47 -20.54 -10.41 22.60
CA GLN A 47 -21.23 -11.71 22.73
C GLN A 47 -21.85 -11.85 24.11
N LEU A 48 -23.08 -12.42 24.15
CA LEU A 48 -23.73 -12.76 25.42
C LEU A 48 -23.10 -14.02 26.04
N ALA A 49 -22.49 -13.85 27.19
CA ALA A 49 -21.98 -14.99 27.96
C ALA A 49 -23.09 -15.66 28.76
N LEU A 50 -23.29 -16.95 28.53
CA LEU A 50 -24.25 -17.77 29.26
C LEU A 50 -23.51 -18.77 30.13
N LYS A 51 -23.96 -18.91 31.38
CA LYS A 51 -23.53 -20.00 32.25
C LYS A 51 -24.37 -21.24 31.89
N ILE A 52 -23.72 -22.26 31.31
CA ILE A 52 -24.35 -23.51 30.92
C ILE A 52 -24.05 -24.54 32.02
N LYS A 53 -25.09 -25.15 32.58
CA LYS A 53 -25.07 -26.18 33.64
C LYS A 53 -24.46 -25.72 34.98
N ASP A 54 -25.29 -25.18 35.83
CA ASP A 54 -25.10 -25.21 37.27
C ASP A 54 -26.21 -26.09 37.85
N TYR A 55 -25.83 -27.25 38.43
CA TYR A 55 -26.77 -28.19 39.06
C TYR A 55 -27.36 -27.66 40.37
N THR A 56 -26.90 -26.48 40.83
CA THR A 56 -27.36 -25.81 42.04
C THR A 56 -28.54 -24.87 41.82
N ASP A 57 -28.72 -24.37 40.60
CA ASP A 57 -29.89 -23.57 40.19
C ASP A 57 -30.76 -24.39 39.21
N ALA A 58 -32.06 -24.10 39.14
CA ALA A 58 -33.05 -24.84 38.37
C ALA A 58 -32.51 -25.36 37.02
N PRO A 59 -32.67 -26.65 36.69
CA PRO A 59 -31.87 -27.40 35.71
C PRO A 59 -32.02 -26.99 34.24
N PHE A 60 -32.75 -25.93 33.92
CA PHE A 60 -33.07 -25.53 32.52
C PHE A 60 -32.94 -24.05 32.21
N THR A 61 -32.50 -23.22 33.14
CA THR A 61 -32.34 -21.77 32.87
C THR A 61 -30.87 -21.42 32.66
N ALA A 62 -30.52 -21.11 31.38
CA ALA A 62 -29.24 -20.50 31.08
C ALA A 62 -29.18 -19.07 31.69
N ARG A 63 -28.39 -18.89 32.74
CA ARG A 63 -28.21 -17.55 33.36
C ARG A 63 -27.24 -16.73 32.57
N GLY A 64 -27.67 -15.55 32.10
CA GLY A 64 -26.81 -14.54 31.47
C GLY A 64 -25.74 -14.06 32.47
N LEU A 65 -24.47 -14.15 32.09
CA LEU A 65 -23.34 -13.63 32.87
C LEU A 65 -22.97 -12.20 32.50
N GLY A 66 -23.58 -11.68 31.43
CA GLY A 66 -23.30 -10.36 30.89
C GLY A 66 -22.75 -10.38 29.47
N ILE A 67 -22.39 -9.22 28.99
CA ILE A 67 -21.81 -9.02 27.65
C ILE A 67 -20.30 -9.22 27.76
N ILE A 68 -19.70 -9.95 26.84
CA ILE A 68 -18.25 -10.18 26.76
C ILE A 68 -17.77 -9.79 25.37
N ASN A 69 -16.74 -8.96 25.33
CA ASN A 69 -15.99 -8.68 24.10
C ASN A 69 -14.85 -9.70 23.98
N PRO A 70 -14.72 -10.45 22.87
CA PRO A 70 -13.69 -11.48 22.71
C PRO A 70 -12.29 -10.92 22.43
N GLY A 71 -12.15 -9.64 22.10
CA GLY A 71 -10.85 -9.01 21.85
C GLY A 71 -10.88 -7.96 20.74
N VAL A 72 -9.76 -7.76 20.09
CA VAL A 72 -9.52 -6.75 19.06
C VAL A 72 -9.14 -7.44 17.77
N LYS A 73 -9.59 -6.90 16.66
CA LYS A 73 -9.16 -7.27 15.30
C LYS A 73 -8.62 -6.04 14.59
N ILE A 74 -7.88 -6.27 13.52
CA ILE A 74 -7.49 -5.20 12.61
C ILE A 74 -8.77 -4.69 11.95
N GLY A 75 -8.92 -3.38 11.93
CA GLY A 75 -9.95 -2.67 11.18
C GLY A 75 -9.50 -2.40 9.76
N GLU A 76 -9.85 -1.24 9.27
CA GLU A 76 -9.49 -0.79 7.93
C GLU A 76 -8.09 -0.15 7.94
N GLY A 77 -7.30 -0.44 6.88
CA GLY A 77 -6.14 0.34 6.53
C GLY A 77 -6.57 1.65 5.89
N TYR A 78 -5.81 2.70 6.07
CA TYR A 78 -6.03 3.99 5.42
C TYR A 78 -4.69 4.61 5.03
N VAL A 79 -4.72 5.43 3.98
CA VAL A 79 -3.58 6.23 3.56
C VAL A 79 -3.81 7.68 3.97
N ASP A 80 -2.78 8.33 4.49
CA ASP A 80 -2.80 9.76 4.82
C ASP A 80 -2.31 10.55 3.61
N TRP A 81 -3.25 11.18 2.90
CA TRP A 81 -3.00 11.93 1.67
C TRP A 81 -2.53 13.37 1.89
N THR A 82 -2.16 13.72 3.11
CA THR A 82 -1.58 15.05 3.37
C THR A 82 -0.29 15.25 2.58
N GLU A 83 -0.05 16.49 2.12
CA GLU A 83 1.18 16.83 1.41
C GLU A 83 2.40 16.63 2.30
N GLY A 84 3.44 16.05 1.71
CA GLY A 84 4.77 15.98 2.30
C GLY A 84 5.54 17.30 2.12
N PRO A 85 6.64 17.50 2.83
CA PRO A 85 7.49 18.66 2.63
C PRO A 85 8.14 18.61 1.25
N MET A 86 8.18 19.75 0.56
CA MET A 86 8.84 19.88 -0.74
C MET A 86 10.33 20.14 -0.55
N ARG A 87 11.17 19.41 -1.28
CA ARG A 87 12.62 19.56 -1.31
C ARG A 87 13.07 20.11 -2.65
N GLU A 88 13.77 21.23 -2.64
CA GLU A 88 14.39 21.79 -3.83
C GLU A 88 15.60 20.93 -4.27
N THR A 89 15.63 20.54 -5.55
CA THR A 89 16.70 19.75 -6.16
C THR A 89 17.42 20.53 -7.25
N GLY A 90 16.73 21.49 -7.88
CA GLY A 90 17.26 22.30 -8.99
C GLY A 90 17.34 21.54 -10.32
N ASN A 91 16.89 20.30 -10.39
CA ASN A 91 16.80 19.54 -11.63
C ASN A 91 15.46 19.82 -12.32
N THR A 92 15.47 20.20 -13.59
CA THR A 92 14.26 20.60 -14.33
C THR A 92 13.21 19.49 -14.41
N PHE A 93 13.63 18.23 -14.43
CA PHE A 93 12.74 17.06 -14.54
C PHE A 93 12.27 16.52 -13.19
N ASP A 94 12.76 17.06 -12.09
CA ASP A 94 12.22 16.77 -10.77
C ASP A 94 10.98 17.63 -10.56
N LEU A 95 9.83 16.99 -10.41
CA LEU A 95 8.53 17.63 -10.37
C LEU A 95 7.79 17.31 -9.08
N ALA A 96 7.17 18.30 -8.50
CA ALA A 96 6.27 18.10 -7.35
C ALA A 96 4.88 18.65 -7.66
N ILE A 97 3.84 18.00 -7.16
CA ILE A 97 2.47 18.49 -7.27
C ILE A 97 2.09 19.18 -5.97
N GLY A 98 1.82 20.49 -6.01
CA GLY A 98 1.20 21.20 -4.89
C GLY A 98 -0.31 21.12 -4.98
N GLY A 99 -0.93 20.60 -3.95
CA GLY A 99 -2.36 20.29 -3.94
C GLY A 99 -2.67 18.83 -4.25
N TYR A 100 -3.83 18.59 -4.85
CA TYR A 100 -4.31 17.23 -5.15
C TYR A 100 -4.04 16.85 -6.59
N GLY A 101 -3.79 15.57 -6.83
CA GLY A 101 -3.53 14.98 -8.14
C GLY A 101 -2.36 14.00 -8.10
N PHE A 102 -2.14 13.29 -9.18
CA PHE A 102 -1.12 12.27 -9.35
C PHE A 102 -0.53 12.38 -10.75
N PHE A 103 0.73 12.04 -10.90
CA PHE A 103 1.31 11.78 -12.21
C PHE A 103 0.83 10.43 -12.74
N GLY A 104 0.49 10.36 -14.02
CA GLY A 104 0.20 9.08 -14.68
C GLY A 104 1.48 8.47 -15.25
N ILE A 105 1.70 7.20 -14.97
CA ILE A 105 2.81 6.42 -15.51
C ILE A 105 2.23 5.22 -16.24
N GLU A 106 2.79 4.90 -17.37
CA GLU A 106 2.47 3.70 -18.11
C GLU A 106 3.40 2.57 -17.70
N TYR A 107 2.82 1.52 -17.16
CA TYR A 107 3.51 0.32 -16.70
C TYR A 107 3.03 -0.91 -17.46
N ALA A 108 3.97 -1.66 -18.02
CA ALA A 108 3.64 -2.89 -18.74
C ALA A 108 3.68 -4.11 -17.82
N ILE A 109 2.52 -4.73 -17.59
CA ILE A 109 2.38 -5.94 -16.77
C ILE A 109 2.05 -7.13 -17.67
N LYS A 110 2.81 -8.20 -17.53
CA LYS A 110 2.39 -9.47 -18.09
C LYS A 110 1.34 -10.10 -17.17
N GLN A 111 0.10 -10.20 -17.65
CA GLN A 111 -0.88 -10.99 -16.91
C GLN A 111 -0.43 -12.45 -16.86
N THR A 112 -0.14 -12.93 -15.68
CA THR A 112 -0.32 -14.34 -15.38
C THR A 112 -1.83 -14.56 -15.42
N GLU A 113 -2.33 -15.28 -16.45
CA GLU A 113 -3.72 -15.75 -16.44
C GLU A 113 -4.03 -16.26 -15.03
N PRO A 114 -5.14 -15.80 -14.38
CA PRO A 114 -5.57 -16.42 -13.16
C PRO A 114 -5.68 -17.91 -13.47
N GLU A 115 -4.95 -18.75 -12.76
CA GLU A 115 -5.17 -20.20 -12.80
C GLU A 115 -6.67 -20.38 -12.55
N GLU A 116 -7.44 -20.56 -13.63
CA GLU A 116 -8.79 -21.08 -13.49
C GLU A 116 -8.61 -22.38 -12.73
N ALA A 117 -9.07 -22.38 -11.48
CA ALA A 117 -9.23 -23.58 -10.70
C ALA A 117 -10.26 -24.47 -11.41
N GLN A 118 -9.85 -25.05 -12.53
CA GLN A 118 -10.58 -26.16 -13.13
C GLN A 118 -10.39 -27.33 -12.21
N GLY A 119 -11.43 -27.55 -11.43
CA GLY A 119 -11.58 -28.75 -10.67
C GLY A 119 -11.43 -29.99 -11.55
N GLU A 120 -10.85 -31.03 -10.90
CA GLU A 120 -10.77 -32.42 -11.31
C GLU A 120 -9.70 -32.81 -12.34
N GLY A 121 -8.55 -33.22 -11.85
CA GLY A 121 -7.76 -34.34 -12.42
C GLY A 121 -6.62 -33.98 -13.34
N GLY A 122 -5.66 -33.21 -12.88
CA GLY A 122 -4.39 -33.10 -13.58
C GLY A 122 -3.44 -32.18 -12.86
N THR A 123 -2.68 -32.72 -11.90
CA THR A 123 -1.55 -32.02 -11.28
C THR A 123 -0.48 -31.76 -12.33
N VAL A 124 -0.55 -30.64 -13.04
CA VAL A 124 0.63 -30.05 -13.66
C VAL A 124 1.32 -29.26 -12.53
N THR A 125 2.07 -29.96 -11.72
CA THR A 125 3.03 -29.31 -10.82
C THR A 125 4.10 -28.68 -11.68
N GLU A 126 3.89 -27.39 -12.01
CA GLU A 126 4.94 -26.57 -12.60
C GLU A 126 6.17 -26.68 -11.70
N THR A 127 7.23 -27.23 -12.23
CA THR A 127 8.48 -27.43 -11.47
C THR A 127 9.00 -26.06 -11.06
N TYR A 128 9.55 -25.93 -9.82
CA TYR A 128 10.19 -24.69 -9.34
C TYR A 128 11.15 -24.08 -10.38
N MET A 129 11.80 -24.92 -11.17
CA MET A 129 12.70 -24.53 -12.25
C MET A 129 11.96 -23.90 -13.44
N GLU A 130 10.78 -24.39 -13.82
CA GLU A 130 9.97 -23.85 -14.91
C GLU A 130 9.41 -22.47 -14.51
N ARG A 131 8.94 -22.34 -13.27
CA ARG A 131 8.50 -21.05 -12.71
C ARG A 131 9.66 -20.03 -12.66
N TYR A 132 10.85 -20.46 -12.23
CA TYR A 132 12.04 -19.61 -12.22
C TYR A 132 12.45 -19.15 -13.61
N LEU A 133 12.45 -20.04 -14.60
CA LEU A 133 12.79 -19.72 -15.99
C LEU A 133 11.73 -18.78 -16.63
N ARG A 134 10.46 -18.94 -16.28
CA ARG A 134 9.38 -18.06 -16.74
C ARG A 134 9.59 -16.64 -16.18
N LEU A 135 9.83 -16.51 -14.88
CA LEU A 135 10.12 -15.21 -14.24
C LEU A 135 11.37 -14.54 -14.83
N GLN A 136 12.42 -15.31 -15.12
CA GLN A 136 13.62 -14.77 -15.77
C GLN A 136 13.36 -14.29 -17.21
N ARG A 137 12.49 -14.98 -17.94
CA ARG A 137 12.09 -14.55 -19.29
C ARG A 137 11.27 -13.26 -19.24
N GLN A 138 10.28 -13.18 -18.34
CA GLN A 138 9.49 -11.96 -18.11
C GLN A 138 10.36 -10.76 -17.80
N ASN A 139 11.27 -10.90 -16.85
CA ASN A 139 12.18 -9.81 -16.46
C ASN A 139 13.09 -9.38 -17.61
N ARG A 140 13.47 -10.30 -18.50
CA ARG A 140 14.30 -9.96 -19.68
C ARG A 140 13.50 -9.21 -20.75
N GLU A 141 12.25 -9.60 -20.98
CA GLU A 141 11.33 -8.95 -21.93
C GLU A 141 11.01 -7.54 -21.44
N LEU A 142 10.68 -7.38 -20.15
CA LEU A 142 10.45 -6.09 -19.52
C LEU A 142 11.68 -5.17 -19.59
N ALA A 143 12.88 -5.70 -19.29
CA ALA A 143 14.13 -4.95 -19.42
C ALA A 143 14.44 -4.56 -20.87
N ALA A 144 14.02 -5.35 -21.86
CA ALA A 144 14.18 -5.03 -23.27
C ALA A 144 13.22 -3.92 -23.73
N TYR A 145 12.00 -3.89 -23.19
CA TYR A 145 11.04 -2.81 -23.38
C TYR A 145 11.54 -1.49 -22.76
N GLN A 146 11.93 -1.52 -21.50
CA GLN A 146 12.51 -0.37 -20.79
C GLN A 146 13.79 0.17 -21.46
N ALA A 147 14.53 -0.68 -22.16
CA ALA A 147 15.71 -0.29 -22.95
C ALA A 147 15.37 0.17 -24.38
N GLY A 148 14.10 0.33 -24.74
CA GLY A 148 13.65 0.75 -26.08
C GLY A 148 13.95 -0.26 -27.20
N LYS A 149 14.25 -1.53 -26.86
CA LYS A 149 14.57 -2.61 -27.82
C LYS A 149 13.38 -3.43 -28.25
N LEU A 150 12.29 -3.34 -27.52
CA LEU A 150 11.03 -3.99 -27.80
C LEU A 150 9.95 -2.91 -27.88
N SER A 151 9.08 -2.96 -28.88
CA SER A 151 7.96 -2.03 -28.95
C SER A 151 6.81 -2.47 -28.02
N LEU A 152 5.97 -1.51 -27.60
CA LEU A 152 4.79 -1.80 -26.79
C LEU A 152 3.86 -2.80 -27.50
N ASP A 153 3.66 -2.63 -28.81
CA ASP A 153 2.81 -3.51 -29.60
C ASP A 153 3.30 -4.97 -29.60
N GLU A 154 4.63 -5.17 -29.67
CA GLU A 154 5.22 -6.51 -29.56
C GLU A 154 5.00 -7.12 -28.16
N MET A 155 5.06 -6.31 -27.09
CA MET A 155 4.78 -6.80 -25.74
C MET A 155 3.30 -7.15 -25.54
N LEU A 156 2.38 -6.37 -26.10
CA LEU A 156 0.95 -6.63 -26.01
C LEU A 156 0.57 -7.93 -26.75
N GLU A 157 1.24 -8.23 -27.88
CA GLU A 157 1.10 -9.53 -28.56
C GLU A 157 1.57 -10.70 -27.70
N ASP A 158 2.58 -10.50 -26.85
CA ASP A 158 3.11 -11.50 -25.90
C ASP A 158 2.28 -11.63 -24.61
N GLY A 159 1.11 -10.98 -24.52
CA GLY A 159 0.18 -11.05 -23.39
C GLY A 159 0.52 -10.15 -22.23
N PHE A 160 1.29 -9.09 -22.45
CA PHE A 160 1.41 -7.98 -21.51
C PHE A 160 0.17 -7.08 -21.62
N GLN A 161 -0.27 -6.54 -20.51
CA GLN A 161 -1.29 -5.50 -20.48
C GLN A 161 -0.68 -4.19 -20.01
N GLN A 162 -1.06 -3.14 -20.68
CA GLN A 162 -0.75 -1.78 -20.30
C GLN A 162 -1.62 -1.40 -19.10
N GLN A 163 -0.99 -0.99 -18.01
CA GLN A 163 -1.70 -0.49 -16.85
C GLN A 163 -1.19 0.90 -16.51
N ILE A 164 -2.12 1.80 -16.25
CA ILE A 164 -1.77 3.14 -15.78
C ILE A 164 -1.62 3.09 -14.28
N LEU A 165 -0.46 3.49 -13.80
CA LEU A 165 -0.17 3.73 -12.39
C LEU A 165 -0.20 5.22 -12.12
N TYR A 166 -0.69 5.58 -10.95
CA TYR A 166 -0.75 6.94 -10.46
C TYR A 166 0.23 7.11 -9.31
N THR A 167 1.12 8.10 -9.40
CA THR A 167 2.15 8.32 -8.38
C THR A 167 2.29 9.77 -7.99
N ARG A 168 2.86 10.02 -6.82
CA ARG A 168 3.32 11.33 -6.36
C ARG A 168 4.84 11.49 -6.52
N ASP A 169 5.55 10.44 -6.91
CA ASP A 169 6.97 10.54 -7.23
C ASP A 169 7.16 11.26 -8.56
N GLY A 170 7.80 12.39 -8.52
CA GLY A 170 8.11 13.20 -9.71
C GLY A 170 9.59 13.17 -10.08
N ASN A 171 10.33 12.17 -9.67
CA ASN A 171 11.72 12.02 -10.04
C ASN A 171 11.85 11.39 -11.43
N PHE A 172 11.78 12.23 -12.44
CA PHE A 172 11.78 11.82 -13.84
C PHE A 172 13.14 12.06 -14.50
N THR A 173 13.40 11.32 -15.57
CA THR A 173 14.61 11.44 -16.40
C THR A 173 14.24 11.31 -17.88
N LEU A 174 15.13 11.75 -18.77
CA LEU A 174 14.99 11.47 -20.20
C LEU A 174 15.76 10.21 -20.56
N ASN A 175 15.13 9.33 -21.32
CA ASN A 175 15.81 8.17 -21.88
C ASN A 175 16.68 8.59 -23.11
N ALA A 176 17.35 7.62 -23.72
CA ALA A 176 18.20 7.85 -24.90
C ALA A 176 17.43 8.36 -26.12
N ASP A 177 16.14 8.08 -26.20
CA ASP A 177 15.25 8.47 -27.31
C ASP A 177 14.58 9.83 -27.06
N GLY A 178 14.85 10.46 -25.91
CA GLY A 178 14.26 11.74 -25.53
C GLY A 178 12.86 11.66 -24.91
N VAL A 179 12.42 10.46 -24.52
CA VAL A 179 11.13 10.27 -23.84
C VAL A 179 11.29 10.44 -22.34
N LEU A 180 10.32 11.07 -21.69
CA LEU A 180 10.29 11.27 -20.24
C LEU A 180 9.90 9.97 -19.54
N VAL A 181 10.76 9.48 -18.65
CA VAL A 181 10.59 8.20 -17.94
C VAL A 181 10.86 8.36 -16.44
N THR A 182 10.36 7.42 -15.67
CA THR A 182 10.71 7.27 -14.24
C THR A 182 12.12 6.71 -14.08
N GLN A 183 12.62 6.60 -12.85
CA GLN A 183 13.91 5.93 -12.58
C GLN A 183 13.88 4.43 -12.93
N ASP A 184 12.71 3.80 -12.88
CA ASP A 184 12.50 2.39 -13.20
C ASP A 184 12.36 2.14 -14.72
N GLY A 185 12.21 3.23 -15.51
CA GLY A 185 12.12 3.20 -16.96
C GLY A 185 10.69 3.20 -17.50
N ASP A 186 9.68 3.42 -16.65
CA ASP A 186 8.28 3.51 -17.05
C ASP A 186 7.98 4.88 -17.67
N PHE A 187 7.09 4.94 -18.66
CA PHE A 187 6.80 6.16 -19.40
C PHE A 187 5.84 7.08 -18.64
N VAL A 188 6.19 8.37 -18.60
CA VAL A 188 5.32 9.40 -18.04
C VAL A 188 4.29 9.83 -19.06
N LEU A 189 3.02 9.82 -18.64
CA LEU A 189 1.91 10.18 -19.52
C LEU A 189 1.69 11.69 -19.60
N SER A 190 1.41 12.13 -20.81
CA SER A 190 0.86 13.46 -21.10
C SER A 190 -0.60 13.57 -20.63
N ALA A 191 -1.11 14.79 -20.52
CA ALA A 191 -2.53 15.06 -20.27
C ALA A 191 -3.47 14.40 -21.30
N ASP A 192 -2.97 14.20 -22.53
CA ASP A 192 -3.70 13.55 -23.62
C ASP A 192 -3.55 12.00 -23.59
N GLY A 193 -2.80 11.47 -22.64
CA GLY A 193 -2.56 10.02 -22.48
C GLY A 193 -1.44 9.47 -23.38
N GLY A 194 -0.70 10.31 -24.12
CA GLY A 194 0.45 9.92 -24.92
C GLY A 194 1.77 10.04 -24.16
N HIS A 195 2.86 9.57 -24.75
CA HIS A 195 4.20 9.73 -24.21
C HIS A 195 4.70 11.17 -24.44
N ILE A 196 5.59 11.64 -23.57
CA ILE A 196 6.20 12.97 -23.65
C ILE A 196 7.57 12.83 -24.29
N GLU A 197 7.67 13.24 -25.56
CA GLU A 197 8.92 13.23 -26.33
C GLU A 197 9.54 14.62 -26.33
N LEU A 198 10.80 14.73 -25.95
CA LEU A 198 11.55 15.98 -25.82
C LEU A 198 12.90 15.87 -26.53
N ASP A 199 13.38 16.94 -27.15
CA ASP A 199 14.73 16.97 -27.70
C ASP A 199 15.76 17.18 -26.54
N PRO A 200 16.66 16.19 -26.31
CA PRO A 200 17.63 16.29 -25.21
C PRO A 200 18.65 17.42 -25.38
N ASN A 201 18.75 18.02 -26.58
CA ASN A 201 19.71 19.13 -26.86
C ASN A 201 19.12 20.52 -26.60
N LEU A 202 17.80 20.63 -26.42
CA LEU A 202 17.13 21.91 -26.20
C LEU A 202 16.86 22.18 -24.73
N PRO A 203 16.91 23.41 -24.26
CA PRO A 203 16.56 23.76 -22.89
C PRO A 203 15.05 23.54 -22.67
N VAL A 204 14.70 22.83 -21.59
CA VAL A 204 13.34 22.57 -21.21
C VAL A 204 12.90 23.52 -20.11
N GLN A 205 11.70 24.06 -20.23
CA GLN A 205 11.03 24.85 -19.19
C GLN A 205 9.65 24.25 -18.93
N ILE A 206 9.32 24.07 -17.67
CA ILE A 206 8.05 23.50 -17.23
C ILE A 206 7.28 24.57 -16.44
N SER A 207 6.07 24.84 -16.87
CA SER A 207 5.18 25.83 -16.25
C SER A 207 4.42 25.21 -15.07
N MET A 208 3.87 26.07 -14.19
CA MET A 208 3.02 25.62 -13.06
C MET A 208 1.74 24.88 -13.51
N ASN A 209 1.34 25.05 -14.77
CA ASN A 209 0.19 24.34 -15.33
C ASN A 209 0.56 22.97 -15.91
N GLY A 210 1.82 22.54 -15.81
CA GLY A 210 2.30 21.30 -16.40
C GLY A 210 2.70 21.37 -17.87
N GLU A 211 2.65 22.60 -18.50
CA GLU A 211 3.08 22.77 -19.89
C GLU A 211 4.60 22.70 -19.98
N ILE A 212 5.09 21.84 -20.85
CA ILE A 212 6.50 21.71 -21.18
C ILE A 212 6.78 22.50 -22.46
N SER A 213 7.70 23.44 -22.37
CA SER A 213 8.14 24.26 -23.52
C SER A 213 9.61 24.04 -23.81
N GLN A 214 9.95 23.95 -25.10
CA GLN A 214 11.31 23.92 -25.63
C GLN A 214 11.43 25.03 -26.66
N ASP A 215 12.48 25.84 -26.56
CA ASP A 215 12.74 26.96 -27.43
C ASP A 215 11.58 27.98 -27.59
N GLY A 216 10.73 28.06 -26.56
CA GLY A 216 9.54 28.94 -26.52
C GLY A 216 8.27 28.37 -27.17
N GLU A 217 8.30 27.15 -27.68
CA GLU A 217 7.12 26.45 -28.16
C GLU A 217 6.68 25.39 -27.13
N VAL A 218 5.36 25.26 -26.93
CA VAL A 218 4.78 24.19 -26.04
C VAL A 218 4.81 22.89 -26.82
N VAL A 219 5.55 21.91 -26.30
CA VAL A 219 5.72 20.59 -26.91
C VAL A 219 4.72 19.59 -26.35
N ALA A 220 4.54 19.58 -25.03
CA ALA A 220 3.65 18.64 -24.35
C ALA A 220 3.08 19.25 -23.06
N ASN A 221 2.08 18.60 -22.49
CA ASN A 221 1.52 18.93 -21.19
C ASN A 221 1.58 17.70 -20.29
N ILE A 222 2.14 17.82 -19.09
CA ILE A 222 2.25 16.70 -18.14
C ILE A 222 0.86 16.33 -17.65
N GLY A 223 0.53 15.05 -17.69
CA GLY A 223 -0.72 14.52 -17.16
C GLY A 223 -0.74 14.58 -15.64
N VAL A 224 -1.57 15.46 -15.09
CA VAL A 224 -1.93 15.43 -13.68
C VAL A 224 -3.36 14.94 -13.59
N PHE A 225 -3.55 13.81 -12.92
CA PHE A 225 -4.84 13.14 -12.78
C PHE A 225 -5.32 13.23 -11.35
N ASP A 226 -6.60 13.50 -11.16
CA ASP A 226 -7.24 13.49 -9.84
C ASP A 226 -8.49 12.60 -9.89
N PHE A 227 -8.93 12.17 -8.72
CA PHE A 227 -10.07 11.27 -8.57
C PHE A 227 -11.05 11.85 -7.57
N GLU A 228 -12.28 11.36 -7.62
CA GLU A 228 -13.30 11.75 -6.66
C GLU A 228 -12.86 11.39 -5.23
N LYS A 229 -12.88 12.40 -4.36
CA LYS A 229 -12.42 12.33 -2.98
C LYS A 229 -13.57 12.09 -2.05
N GLN A 230 -13.39 11.19 -1.11
CA GLN A 230 -14.29 11.06 0.03
C GLN A 230 -13.68 11.81 1.22
N VAL A 231 -14.49 12.63 1.86
CA VAL A 231 -14.08 13.31 3.09
C VAL A 231 -14.69 12.56 4.27
N ALA A 232 -13.85 11.92 5.05
CA ALA A 232 -14.27 11.23 6.26
C ALA A 232 -14.82 12.22 7.31
N LEU A 233 -15.57 11.71 8.29
CA LEU A 233 -16.17 12.53 9.37
C LEU A 233 -15.13 13.29 10.21
N ASP A 234 -13.89 12.83 10.22
CA ASP A 234 -12.75 13.46 10.89
C ASP A 234 -12.00 14.48 10.01
N GLY A 235 -12.48 14.73 8.79
CA GLY A 235 -11.90 15.67 7.83
C GLY A 235 -10.75 15.12 7.01
N ARG A 236 -10.40 13.85 7.16
CA ARG A 236 -9.39 13.19 6.31
C ARG A 236 -9.95 12.95 4.92
N ILE A 237 -9.10 13.13 3.92
CA ILE A 237 -9.41 12.81 2.54
C ILE A 237 -9.00 11.36 2.29
N SER A 238 -9.89 10.60 1.68
CA SER A 238 -9.67 9.24 1.22
C SER A 238 -9.94 9.13 -0.27
N TYR A 239 -9.13 8.34 -0.94
CA TYR A 239 -9.34 7.87 -2.31
C TYR A 239 -9.62 6.37 -2.25
N ASP A 240 -10.85 5.99 -1.90
CA ASP A 240 -11.25 4.59 -1.70
C ASP A 240 -11.19 3.76 -2.99
N THR A 241 -11.08 4.45 -4.13
CA THR A 241 -11.01 3.84 -5.46
C THR A 241 -9.57 3.64 -5.96
N LEU A 242 -8.56 4.02 -5.14
CA LEU A 242 -7.16 3.82 -5.45
C LEU A 242 -6.60 2.68 -4.59
N GLU A 243 -6.11 1.63 -5.23
CA GLU A 243 -5.40 0.54 -4.57
C GLU A 243 -3.90 0.76 -4.67
N HIS A 244 -3.20 0.54 -3.57
CA HIS A 244 -1.74 0.67 -3.52
C HIS A 244 -1.07 -0.44 -4.33
N TYR A 245 -0.16 -0.07 -5.22
CA TYR A 245 0.61 -0.99 -6.06
C TYR A 245 2.11 -0.65 -6.01
N GLY A 246 2.92 -1.61 -5.63
CA GLY A 246 4.37 -1.42 -5.54
C GLY A 246 4.81 -0.59 -4.32
N GLU A 247 5.79 0.30 -4.50
CA GLU A 247 6.35 1.10 -3.39
C GLU A 247 5.62 2.44 -3.21
N ASN A 248 5.30 3.15 -4.30
CA ASN A 248 4.71 4.51 -4.29
C ASN A 248 3.71 4.73 -5.44
N GLY A 249 3.22 3.66 -6.06
CA GLY A 249 2.22 3.68 -7.12
C GLY A 249 0.82 3.32 -6.62
N TYR A 250 -0.19 3.78 -7.35
CA TYR A 250 -1.60 3.49 -7.10
C TYR A 250 -2.27 3.11 -8.40
N VAL A 251 -3.17 2.14 -8.35
CA VAL A 251 -4.01 1.71 -9.47
C VAL A 251 -5.43 2.14 -9.20
N ALA A 252 -6.05 2.74 -10.20
CA ALA A 252 -7.47 3.09 -10.13
C ALA A 252 -8.32 1.83 -10.34
N THR A 253 -9.22 1.55 -9.41
CA THR A 253 -10.22 0.49 -9.57
C THR A 253 -11.29 0.89 -10.59
N GLY A 254 -12.01 -0.09 -11.15
CA GLY A 254 -12.98 0.15 -12.21
C GLY A 254 -14.12 1.13 -11.89
N ASP A 255 -14.30 1.47 -10.61
CA ASP A 255 -15.29 2.44 -10.11
C ASP A 255 -14.69 3.86 -9.92
N ALA A 256 -13.40 4.06 -10.26
CA ALA A 256 -12.73 5.34 -10.11
C ALA A 256 -13.29 6.37 -11.10
N VAL A 257 -13.80 7.47 -10.58
CA VAL A 257 -14.27 8.60 -11.38
C VAL A 257 -13.17 9.65 -11.41
N ALA A 258 -12.70 9.97 -12.64
CA ALA A 258 -11.73 11.03 -12.84
C ALA A 258 -12.34 12.38 -12.45
N ALA A 259 -11.57 13.18 -11.74
CA ALA A 259 -11.91 14.55 -11.37
C ALA A 259 -10.89 15.51 -12.00
N ASP A 260 -11.27 16.78 -12.15
CA ASP A 260 -10.36 17.80 -12.62
C ASP A 260 -9.22 18.01 -11.61
N ALA A 261 -7.99 17.84 -12.05
CA ALA A 261 -6.84 18.06 -11.20
C ALA A 261 -6.71 19.56 -10.86
N THR A 262 -6.63 19.84 -9.57
CA THR A 262 -6.47 21.22 -9.06
C THR A 262 -5.03 21.51 -8.63
N GLY A 263 -4.14 20.52 -8.73
CA GLY A 263 -2.74 20.62 -8.36
C GLY A 263 -1.93 21.49 -9.31
N SER A 264 -0.95 22.22 -8.77
CA SER A 264 0.03 22.97 -9.56
C SER A 264 1.35 22.20 -9.60
N VAL A 265 2.00 22.16 -10.75
CA VAL A 265 3.29 21.48 -10.93
C VAL A 265 4.43 22.42 -10.62
N TYR A 266 5.36 22.01 -9.77
CA TYR A 266 6.57 22.74 -9.43
C TYR A 266 7.79 22.01 -9.99
N SER A 267 8.47 22.60 -10.96
CA SER A 267 9.73 22.10 -11.49
C SER A 267 10.89 22.45 -10.56
N GLY A 268 11.84 21.54 -10.42
CA GLY A 268 12.99 21.68 -9.53
C GLY A 268 12.73 21.29 -8.09
N PHE A 269 11.58 20.68 -7.80
CA PHE A 269 11.18 20.20 -6.48
C PHE A 269 10.75 18.75 -6.52
N LEU A 270 10.96 18.06 -5.40
CA LEU A 270 10.41 16.72 -5.16
C LEU A 270 9.58 16.72 -3.88
N GLU A 271 8.45 16.08 -3.91
CA GLU A 271 7.66 15.83 -2.71
C GLU A 271 8.32 14.70 -1.90
N GLN A 272 8.65 14.99 -0.64
CA GLN A 272 9.14 13.97 0.29
C GLN A 272 7.98 13.23 0.95
N SER A 273 8.26 12.08 1.54
CA SER A 273 7.28 11.36 2.36
C SER A 273 6.72 12.27 3.48
N ASN A 274 5.43 12.13 3.77
CA ASN A 274 4.78 12.78 4.91
C ASN A 274 4.98 12.01 6.23
N VAL A 275 5.88 11.02 6.24
CA VAL A 275 6.21 10.21 7.41
C VAL A 275 7.20 10.93 8.32
N SER A 276 6.84 11.12 9.59
CA SER A 276 7.75 11.59 10.62
C SER A 276 8.48 10.40 11.26
N VAL A 277 9.76 10.23 10.94
CA VAL A 277 10.60 9.13 11.47
C VAL A 277 10.56 9.06 12.99
N VAL A 278 10.61 10.22 13.66
CA VAL A 278 10.62 10.29 15.13
C VAL A 278 9.29 9.80 15.71
N ASP A 279 8.18 10.23 15.12
CA ASP A 279 6.85 9.84 15.61
C ASP A 279 6.58 8.35 15.35
N GLU A 280 7.00 7.82 14.19
CA GLU A 280 6.89 6.39 13.89
C GLU A 280 7.72 5.52 14.85
N MET A 281 8.94 5.96 15.17
CA MET A 281 9.78 5.27 16.17
C MET A 281 9.15 5.27 17.57
N VAL A 282 8.58 6.39 18.00
CA VAL A 282 7.89 6.47 19.32
C VAL A 282 6.67 5.55 19.33
N GLN A 283 5.88 5.54 18.26
CA GLN A 283 4.73 4.65 18.14
C GLN A 283 5.16 3.18 18.12
N MET A 284 6.24 2.85 17.39
CA MET A 284 6.80 1.49 17.35
C MET A 284 7.20 1.00 18.75
N ILE A 285 7.87 1.83 19.55
CA ILE A 285 8.22 1.49 20.94
C ILE A 285 6.96 1.24 21.79
N ALA A 286 5.91 2.04 21.60
CA ALA A 286 4.66 1.86 22.31
C ALA A 286 3.96 0.54 21.91
N VAL A 287 3.90 0.24 20.63
CA VAL A 287 3.33 -1.00 20.08
C VAL A 287 4.12 -2.21 20.57
N GLN A 288 5.46 -2.15 20.55
CA GLN A 288 6.30 -3.23 21.05
C GLN A 288 6.07 -3.49 22.57
N ARG A 289 5.93 -2.45 23.39
CA ARG A 289 5.60 -2.62 24.80
C ARG A 289 4.23 -3.26 25.02
N ASN A 290 3.25 -2.93 24.20
CA ASN A 290 1.92 -3.54 24.23
C ASN A 290 2.01 -5.01 23.84
N TYR A 291 2.76 -5.34 22.80
CA TYR A 291 3.02 -6.72 22.38
C TYR A 291 3.67 -7.53 23.52
N ASP A 292 4.74 -7.02 24.13
CA ASP A 292 5.42 -7.66 25.25
C ASP A 292 4.50 -7.86 26.46
N THR A 293 3.60 -6.91 26.72
CA THR A 293 2.61 -7.01 27.79
C THR A 293 1.61 -8.10 27.53
N ASN A 294 1.09 -8.22 26.30
CA ASN A 294 0.20 -9.30 25.89
C ASN A 294 0.89 -10.67 25.97
N GLN A 295 2.16 -10.75 25.56
CA GLN A 295 2.97 -11.96 25.70
C GLN A 295 3.13 -12.39 27.16
N LYS A 296 3.44 -11.45 28.06
CA LYS A 296 3.54 -11.71 29.51
C LYS A 296 2.21 -12.18 30.11
N MET A 297 1.09 -11.64 29.64
CA MET A 297 -0.24 -12.11 30.05
C MET A 297 -0.43 -13.58 29.67
N ILE A 298 -0.05 -13.97 28.45
CA ILE A 298 -0.15 -15.36 27.97
C ILE A 298 0.70 -16.28 28.85
N THR A 299 1.97 -15.94 29.07
CA THR A 299 2.87 -16.74 29.93
C THR A 299 2.38 -16.84 31.37
N THR A 300 1.86 -15.75 31.94
CA THR A 300 1.30 -15.76 33.30
C THR A 300 0.07 -16.67 33.40
N ILE A 301 -0.80 -16.67 32.41
CA ILE A 301 -1.97 -17.57 32.35
C ILE A 301 -1.50 -19.01 32.21
N ASP A 302 -0.51 -19.29 31.39
CA ASP A 302 0.08 -20.62 31.22
C ASP A 302 0.69 -21.13 32.51
N ASP A 303 1.51 -20.34 33.23
CA ASP A 303 2.07 -20.65 34.54
C ASP A 303 0.99 -20.96 35.59
N THR A 304 -0.13 -20.21 35.57
CA THR A 304 -1.24 -20.44 36.47
C THR A 304 -1.98 -21.73 36.16
N LEU A 305 -2.14 -22.10 34.88
CA LEU A 305 -2.70 -23.34 34.43
C LEU A 305 -1.81 -24.52 34.81
N ASP A 306 -0.51 -24.43 34.62
CA ASP A 306 0.46 -25.46 34.99
C ASP A 306 0.42 -25.73 36.50
N LYS A 307 0.43 -24.68 37.34
CA LYS A 307 0.28 -24.83 38.79
C LYS A 307 -1.05 -25.42 39.19
N THR A 308 -2.14 -25.10 38.50
CA THR A 308 -3.45 -25.61 38.78
C THR A 308 -3.53 -27.11 38.44
N VAL A 309 -2.97 -27.53 37.33
CA VAL A 309 -2.97 -28.94 36.89
C VAL A 309 -2.02 -29.76 37.76
N ASN A 310 -0.80 -29.32 37.99
CA ASN A 310 0.25 -30.11 38.62
C ASN A 310 0.24 -30.06 40.16
N GLN A 311 -0.27 -28.97 40.76
CA GLN A 311 -0.30 -28.85 42.23
C GLN A 311 -1.67 -29.17 42.83
N VAL A 312 -2.78 -28.74 42.22
CA VAL A 312 -4.13 -29.03 42.71
C VAL A 312 -4.58 -30.45 42.33
N GLY A 313 -4.16 -30.96 41.15
CA GLY A 313 -4.46 -32.33 40.71
C GLY A 313 -3.68 -33.42 41.46
N ARG A 314 -2.68 -33.09 42.29
CA ARG A 314 -1.93 -34.04 43.12
C ARG A 314 -2.55 -34.31 44.51
N LEU A 315 -3.65 -33.69 44.84
CA LEU A 315 -4.35 -33.83 46.10
C LEU A 315 -5.34 -35.03 46.14
N SER A 316 -5.18 -36.00 45.24
CA SER A 316 -5.88 -37.28 45.27
C SER A 316 -4.91 -38.43 45.36
#